data_eed8ba600580b6e7152d8eef054c051b
#
_entry.id   eed8ba600580b6e7152d8eef054c051b
#
_cell.length_a   1.000
_cell.length_b   1.000
_cell.length_c   1.000
_cell.angle_alpha   90.00
_cell.angle_beta   90.00
_cell.angle_gamma   90.00
#
_symmetry.space_group_name_H-M   'P 1'
#
loop_
_entity.id
_entity.type
_entity.pdbx_description
1 polymer ?
#
loop_
_entity_poly.entity_id
_entity_poly.type
_entity_poly.pdbx_seq_one_letter_code
_entity_poly.pdbx_strand_id
1 'polypeptide(L)'
;MSTQPDPVYGAGPVADAAAFDAVNRETGKATGLPNPAYTSDRFSVLERDGLLANTWLCIGAAGALTARGQARPVTVLGLPLFMVRDADGINVFHNVCSHRGHQLVNLPCRMRGAIRCPYHSWTYGFDGVLKGTPHIGGPGVHAAAGFDKSLHGLKRIRSERWMDLVFINLSGDAPPVEAFLAPLADRWRPYLSDDDPSRLKLAPDDDNFTLEIEANWKLAVENFCEAYHLPWIHPGLNRYSRLEDHYQIIEPGRFAGQGTRVYDPVYRNGAEFPEFSGWPADRRKVAEYIALFPNVLLGLHVDHFYAVVLVPVSHNRTREEMNIYYLDDAANGDTYRESRRTTREAWRSIFFEDVGVVEGMQRGRQSPAFGGGAFSPVMDPPTHCFHRWVASGMLAARP
;
A
#
# COMPACT_ATOMS: atom_id res chain seq x y z
N MET A 1 14.85 2.65 -41.00
CA MET A 1 13.91 3.48 -40.23
C MET A 1 14.70 4.08 -39.05
N SER A 2 14.86 5.39 -39.11
CA SER A 2 15.73 6.17 -38.23
C SER A 2 15.12 6.26 -36.86
N THR A 3 15.80 5.70 -35.85
CA THR A 3 15.54 5.94 -34.44
C THR A 3 16.11 7.31 -34.08
N GLN A 4 15.27 8.34 -34.05
CA GLN A 4 15.65 9.58 -33.41
C GLN A 4 15.81 9.34 -31.91
N PRO A 5 16.88 9.83 -31.26
CA PRO A 5 16.98 9.85 -29.83
C PRO A 5 15.95 10.82 -29.24
N ASP A 6 15.34 10.45 -28.14
CA ASP A 6 14.42 11.29 -27.37
C ASP A 6 15.01 12.67 -27.09
N PRO A 7 14.19 13.74 -27.09
CA PRO A 7 14.66 15.09 -26.85
C PRO A 7 15.29 15.21 -25.46
N VAL A 8 16.45 15.76 -25.47
CA VAL A 8 17.34 16.08 -24.36
C VAL A 8 16.57 16.81 -23.23
N TYR A 9 16.03 16.06 -22.29
CA TYR A 9 15.88 16.54 -20.93
C TYR A 9 17.22 16.27 -20.23
N GLY A 10 17.88 17.35 -19.82
CA GLY A 10 19.26 17.34 -19.40
C GLY A 10 19.62 16.21 -18.43
N ALA A 11 20.83 15.71 -18.58
CA ALA A 11 21.48 14.76 -17.68
C ALA A 11 21.83 15.43 -16.31
N GLY A 12 20.84 16.09 -15.69
CA GLY A 12 20.93 16.55 -14.31
C GLY A 12 20.68 15.39 -13.35
N PRO A 13 21.20 15.45 -12.12
CA PRO A 13 20.93 14.44 -11.10
C PRO A 13 19.41 14.33 -10.91
N VAL A 14 18.87 13.12 -11.00
CA VAL A 14 17.42 12.81 -10.89
C VAL A 14 16.84 13.20 -9.53
N ALA A 15 17.69 13.48 -8.57
CA ALA A 15 17.39 14.06 -7.27
C ALA A 15 18.49 15.07 -6.91
N ASP A 16 18.39 16.31 -7.35
CA ASP A 16 19.25 17.38 -6.85
C ASP A 16 18.88 17.68 -5.39
N ALA A 17 19.89 17.83 -4.51
CA ALA A 17 19.66 18.25 -3.13
C ALA A 17 18.88 19.57 -3.10
N ALA A 18 19.23 20.51 -3.99
CA ALA A 18 18.56 21.79 -4.11
C ALA A 18 17.05 21.67 -4.46
N ALA A 19 16.66 20.63 -5.20
CA ALA A 19 15.26 20.39 -5.52
C ALA A 19 14.43 20.02 -4.28
N PHE A 20 15.05 19.41 -3.26
CA PHE A 20 14.39 19.08 -1.99
C PHE A 20 14.51 20.17 -0.93
N ASP A 21 15.41 21.14 -1.08
CA ASP A 21 15.53 22.26 -0.15
C ASP A 21 14.25 23.10 -0.11
N ALA A 22 13.60 23.29 -1.25
CA ALA A 22 12.33 24.00 -1.34
C ALA A 22 11.18 23.23 -0.67
N VAL A 23 11.20 21.90 -0.69
CA VAL A 23 10.24 21.02 -0.01
C VAL A 23 10.39 21.12 1.51
N ASN A 24 11.60 21.27 2.02
CA ASN A 24 11.88 21.25 3.46
C ASN A 24 11.65 22.60 4.17
N ARG A 25 11.19 23.63 3.46
CA ARG A 25 10.83 24.93 4.05
C ARG A 25 9.58 24.81 4.94
N GLU A 26 9.24 25.88 5.63
CA GLU A 26 7.97 26.04 6.32
C GLU A 26 6.79 25.92 5.34
N THR A 27 5.68 25.28 5.72
CA THR A 27 4.58 24.89 4.81
C THR A 27 4.14 26.01 3.87
N GLY A 28 3.88 27.20 4.38
CA GLY A 28 3.44 28.34 3.55
C GLY A 28 4.52 28.94 2.63
N LYS A 29 5.76 28.44 2.68
CA LYS A 29 6.89 28.86 1.85
C LYS A 29 7.50 27.70 1.07
N ALA A 30 7.02 26.48 1.32
CA ALA A 30 7.47 25.27 0.66
C ALA A 30 6.84 25.12 -0.71
N THR A 31 7.51 24.36 -1.57
CA THR A 31 6.93 23.80 -2.80
C THR A 31 6.78 22.29 -2.65
N GLY A 32 5.88 21.68 -3.41
CA GLY A 32 5.79 20.25 -3.49
C GLY A 32 7.01 19.60 -4.15
N LEU A 33 7.05 18.29 -4.16
CA LEU A 33 8.08 17.50 -4.84
C LEU A 33 8.19 17.88 -6.32
N PRO A 34 9.40 17.86 -6.90
CA PRO A 34 9.62 18.20 -8.30
C PRO A 34 8.94 17.21 -9.25
N ASN A 35 8.55 17.67 -10.46
CA ASN A 35 7.85 16.85 -11.45
C ASN A 35 8.52 15.49 -11.73
N PRO A 36 9.85 15.36 -11.84
CA PRO A 36 10.50 14.07 -12.04
C PRO A 36 10.17 13.02 -10.99
N ALA A 37 9.80 13.43 -9.76
CA ALA A 37 9.35 12.49 -8.73
C ALA A 37 8.06 11.74 -9.10
N TYR A 38 7.32 12.21 -10.08
CA TYR A 38 6.05 11.63 -10.55
C TYR A 38 6.09 11.11 -11.98
N THR A 39 7.03 11.61 -12.79
CA THR A 39 7.01 11.41 -14.24
C THR A 39 8.24 10.66 -14.77
N SER A 40 9.23 10.36 -13.94
CA SER A 40 10.48 9.74 -14.36
C SER A 40 10.59 8.28 -13.93
N ASP A 41 10.80 7.38 -14.90
CA ASP A 41 11.14 5.97 -14.62
C ASP A 41 12.42 5.85 -13.81
N ARG A 42 13.43 6.68 -14.11
CA ARG A 42 14.70 6.69 -13.37
C ARG A 42 14.50 7.09 -11.92
N PHE A 43 13.63 8.08 -11.66
CA PHE A 43 13.30 8.47 -10.28
C PHE A 43 12.61 7.31 -9.55
N SER A 44 11.66 6.62 -10.20
CA SER A 44 10.95 5.50 -9.59
C SER A 44 11.86 4.32 -9.22
N VAL A 45 12.92 4.07 -10.01
CA VAL A 45 13.93 3.06 -9.66
C VAL A 45 14.73 3.48 -8.43
N LEU A 46 15.18 4.74 -8.37
CA LEU A 46 15.88 5.28 -7.19
C LEU A 46 15.00 5.30 -5.95
N GLU A 47 13.73 5.63 -6.11
CA GLU A 47 12.72 5.62 -5.04
C GLU A 47 12.49 4.20 -4.52
N ARG A 48 12.34 3.21 -5.40
CA ARG A 48 12.20 1.79 -5.04
C ARG A 48 13.41 1.29 -4.27
N ASP A 49 14.61 1.49 -4.81
CA ASP A 49 15.85 0.91 -4.31
C ASP A 49 16.43 1.69 -3.10
N GLY A 50 16.05 2.95 -2.96
CA GLY A 50 16.45 3.83 -1.85
C GLY A 50 15.36 3.96 -0.79
N LEU A 51 14.33 4.76 -1.05
CA LEU A 51 13.28 5.08 -0.08
C LEU A 51 12.45 3.86 0.31
N LEU A 52 11.86 3.17 -0.68
CA LEU A 52 10.94 2.06 -0.42
C LEU A 52 11.66 0.81 0.11
N ALA A 53 12.90 0.56 -0.32
CA ALA A 53 13.68 -0.56 0.18
C ALA A 53 14.00 -0.45 1.67
N ASN A 54 14.16 0.77 2.18
CA ASN A 54 14.57 1.05 3.56
C ASN A 54 13.40 1.32 4.52
N THR A 55 12.15 1.17 4.06
CA THR A 55 10.95 1.32 4.88
C THR A 55 10.11 0.05 4.89
N TRP A 56 9.06 0.05 5.70
CA TRP A 56 8.03 -0.98 5.67
C TRP A 56 7.00 -0.67 4.59
N LEU A 57 6.90 -1.53 3.58
CA LEU A 57 5.98 -1.43 2.47
C LEU A 57 4.88 -2.48 2.62
N CYS A 58 3.62 -2.09 2.64
CA CYS A 58 2.50 -3.03 2.64
C CYS A 58 2.28 -3.60 1.23
N ILE A 59 2.03 -4.91 1.15
CA ILE A 59 1.83 -5.61 -0.12
C ILE A 59 0.49 -6.35 -0.21
N GLY A 60 -0.38 -6.20 0.78
CA GLY A 60 -1.74 -6.75 0.77
C GLY A 60 -2.18 -7.34 2.09
N ALA A 61 -3.39 -7.90 2.11
CA ALA A 61 -4.00 -8.55 3.26
C ALA A 61 -3.62 -10.04 3.33
N ALA A 62 -3.26 -10.52 4.53
CA ALA A 62 -2.98 -11.94 4.77
C ALA A 62 -4.25 -12.79 4.67
N GLY A 63 -5.42 -12.22 5.02
CA GLY A 63 -6.74 -12.85 4.92
C GLY A 63 -7.15 -13.22 3.49
N ALA A 64 -6.57 -12.57 2.49
CA ALA A 64 -6.75 -12.94 1.09
C ALA A 64 -6.15 -14.31 0.72
N LEU A 65 -5.27 -14.86 1.57
CA LEU A 65 -4.66 -16.18 1.41
C LEU A 65 -5.09 -17.09 2.59
N THR A 66 -6.25 -17.68 2.52
CA THR A 66 -6.87 -18.42 3.65
C THR A 66 -6.34 -19.84 3.81
N ALA A 67 -5.87 -20.48 2.73
CA ALA A 67 -5.46 -21.89 2.74
C ALA A 67 -3.99 -22.06 2.34
N ARG A 68 -3.34 -23.06 2.95
CA ARG A 68 -1.97 -23.44 2.62
C ARG A 68 -1.78 -23.69 1.13
N GLY A 69 -0.72 -23.10 0.56
CA GLY A 69 -0.39 -23.16 -0.86
C GLY A 69 -1.10 -22.11 -1.73
N GLN A 70 -2.04 -21.33 -1.18
CA GLN A 70 -2.51 -20.15 -1.88
C GLN A 70 -1.38 -19.14 -2.02
N ALA A 71 -1.23 -18.59 -3.22
CA ALA A 71 -0.21 -17.61 -3.55
C ALA A 71 -0.78 -16.52 -4.44
N ARG A 72 -0.19 -15.33 -4.30
CA ARG A 72 -0.55 -14.14 -5.05
C ARG A 72 0.71 -13.40 -5.50
N PRO A 73 0.86 -13.05 -6.80
CA PRO A 73 1.93 -12.19 -7.26
C PRO A 73 1.65 -10.74 -6.85
N VAL A 74 2.72 -10.00 -6.59
CA VAL A 74 2.71 -8.55 -6.34
C VAL A 74 3.87 -7.94 -7.10
N THR A 75 3.63 -6.81 -7.77
CA THR A 75 4.70 -6.06 -8.45
C THR A 75 4.85 -4.70 -7.82
N VAL A 76 6.04 -4.35 -7.37
CA VAL A 76 6.36 -3.06 -6.77
C VAL A 76 7.37 -2.34 -7.66
N LEU A 77 6.93 -1.28 -8.36
CA LEU A 77 7.76 -0.51 -9.31
C LEU A 77 8.63 -1.44 -10.20
N GLY A 78 7.99 -2.41 -10.84
CA GLY A 78 8.64 -3.38 -11.71
C GLY A 78 9.35 -4.55 -11.01
N LEU A 79 9.49 -4.54 -9.68
CA LEU A 79 10.07 -5.66 -8.92
C LEU A 79 9.04 -6.77 -8.73
N PRO A 80 9.21 -7.97 -9.33
CA PRO A 80 8.25 -9.04 -9.20
C PRO A 80 8.45 -9.80 -7.88
N LEU A 81 7.39 -9.87 -7.08
CA LEU A 81 7.32 -10.56 -5.81
C LEU A 81 6.14 -11.54 -5.81
N PHE A 82 6.05 -12.42 -4.84
CA PHE A 82 4.82 -13.14 -4.51
C PHE A 82 4.73 -13.47 -3.03
N MET A 83 3.51 -13.49 -2.53
CA MET A 83 3.14 -14.02 -1.22
C MET A 83 2.67 -15.46 -1.36
N VAL A 84 2.96 -16.31 -0.39
CA VAL A 84 2.42 -17.67 -0.30
C VAL A 84 2.09 -18.03 1.15
N ARG A 85 0.93 -18.62 1.37
CA ARG A 85 0.51 -19.17 2.66
C ARG A 85 1.21 -20.50 2.92
N ASP A 86 1.94 -20.60 4.02
CA ASP A 86 2.41 -21.86 4.59
C ASP A 86 1.71 -22.19 5.92
N ALA A 87 2.12 -23.23 6.60
CA ALA A 87 1.55 -23.63 7.88
C ALA A 87 1.70 -22.55 8.96
N ASP A 88 2.85 -21.88 9.00
CA ASP A 88 3.24 -20.92 10.03
C ASP A 88 2.89 -19.46 9.67
N GLY A 89 2.31 -19.22 8.49
CA GLY A 89 1.97 -17.84 8.08
C GLY A 89 2.19 -17.55 6.60
N ILE A 90 2.43 -16.28 6.30
CA ILE A 90 2.73 -15.79 4.95
C ILE A 90 4.23 -15.67 4.76
N ASN A 91 4.74 -16.29 3.71
CA ASN A 91 6.10 -16.07 3.23
C ASN A 91 6.09 -15.20 1.99
N VAL A 92 7.08 -14.33 1.87
CA VAL A 92 7.26 -13.46 0.70
C VAL A 92 8.61 -13.73 0.06
N PHE A 93 8.61 -13.86 -1.27
CA PHE A 93 9.81 -14.13 -2.06
C PHE A 93 9.90 -13.22 -3.28
N HIS A 94 11.13 -13.01 -3.77
CA HIS A 94 11.31 -12.58 -5.15
C HIS A 94 10.69 -13.62 -6.08
N ASN A 95 9.88 -13.16 -7.02
CA ASN A 95 9.13 -14.03 -7.95
C ASN A 95 10.00 -14.49 -9.11
N VAL A 96 11.05 -15.25 -8.79
CA VAL A 96 12.07 -15.67 -9.74
C VAL A 96 12.62 -17.05 -9.38
N CYS A 97 12.67 -17.93 -10.36
CA CYS A 97 13.31 -19.25 -10.24
C CYS A 97 14.82 -19.09 -10.23
N SER A 98 15.52 -19.70 -9.25
CA SER A 98 16.97 -19.65 -9.11
C SER A 98 17.75 -20.36 -10.22
N HIS A 99 17.07 -21.10 -11.12
CA HIS A 99 17.71 -21.77 -12.24
C HIS A 99 18.05 -20.79 -13.38
N ARG A 100 17.02 -20.23 -14.04
CA ARG A 100 17.18 -19.36 -15.22
C ARG A 100 16.24 -18.16 -15.21
N GLY A 101 15.85 -17.70 -14.02
CA GLY A 101 15.12 -16.44 -13.85
C GLY A 101 13.63 -16.46 -14.25
N HIS A 102 13.03 -17.64 -14.54
CA HIS A 102 11.61 -17.68 -14.90
C HIS A 102 10.74 -17.27 -13.73
N GLN A 103 9.70 -16.45 -13.98
CA GLN A 103 8.71 -16.07 -12.98
C GLN A 103 7.89 -17.29 -12.54
N LEU A 104 7.62 -17.42 -11.23
CA LEU A 104 7.02 -18.61 -10.65
C LEU A 104 5.50 -18.50 -10.50
N VAL A 105 5.01 -17.33 -10.12
CA VAL A 105 3.58 -17.06 -9.86
C VAL A 105 3.15 -15.86 -10.71
N ASN A 106 2.30 -16.09 -11.71
CA ASN A 106 1.84 -15.06 -12.63
C ASN A 106 0.43 -14.54 -12.29
N LEU A 107 -0.39 -15.38 -11.65
CA LEU A 107 -1.75 -15.07 -11.24
C LEU A 107 -2.01 -15.66 -9.86
N PRO A 108 -2.99 -15.14 -9.10
CA PRO A 108 -3.44 -15.79 -7.87
C PRO A 108 -3.76 -17.27 -8.13
N CYS A 109 -3.23 -18.16 -7.31
CA CYS A 109 -3.38 -19.59 -7.50
C CYS A 109 -3.29 -20.36 -6.18
N ARG A 110 -3.65 -21.64 -6.21
CA ARG A 110 -3.41 -22.58 -5.11
C ARG A 110 -2.52 -23.71 -5.57
N MET A 111 -1.34 -23.78 -5.02
CA MET A 111 -0.35 -24.82 -5.30
C MET A 111 -0.52 -26.03 -4.37
N ARG A 112 -0.36 -27.23 -4.92
CA ARG A 112 -0.47 -28.48 -4.16
C ARG A 112 0.93 -28.93 -3.70
N GLY A 113 1.24 -28.65 -2.42
CA GLY A 113 2.41 -29.17 -1.74
C GLY A 113 3.74 -28.45 -2.03
N ALA A 114 3.89 -27.77 -3.17
CA ALA A 114 5.14 -27.11 -3.55
C ALA A 114 4.96 -26.06 -4.64
N ILE A 115 5.92 -25.13 -4.73
CA ILE A 115 6.07 -24.17 -5.81
C ILE A 115 6.88 -24.85 -6.93
N ARG A 116 6.30 -24.95 -8.13
CA ARG A 116 6.97 -25.58 -9.27
C ARG A 116 7.21 -24.57 -10.39
N CYS A 117 8.47 -24.46 -10.81
CA CYS A 117 8.83 -23.65 -11.97
C CYS A 117 8.23 -24.26 -13.25
N PRO A 118 7.49 -23.50 -14.08
CA PRO A 118 6.89 -24.03 -15.29
C PRO A 118 7.89 -24.34 -16.39
N TYR A 119 9.13 -23.82 -16.29
CA TYR A 119 10.15 -24.01 -17.32
C TYR A 119 10.82 -25.40 -17.24
N HIS A 120 11.49 -25.72 -16.11
CA HIS A 120 12.22 -27.01 -15.96
C HIS A 120 11.78 -27.79 -14.72
N SER A 121 10.60 -27.47 -14.17
CA SER A 121 10.02 -28.14 -13.01
C SER A 121 10.90 -28.13 -11.75
N TRP A 122 11.83 -27.19 -11.61
CA TRP A 122 12.49 -26.98 -10.32
C TRP A 122 11.42 -26.71 -9.26
N THR A 123 11.51 -27.43 -8.17
CA THR A 123 10.45 -27.49 -7.16
C THR A 123 10.95 -26.97 -5.84
N TYR A 124 10.23 -26.02 -5.24
CA TYR A 124 10.56 -25.41 -3.96
C TYR A 124 9.45 -25.66 -2.95
N GLY A 125 9.83 -25.80 -1.68
CA GLY A 125 8.85 -25.74 -0.58
C GLY A 125 8.23 -24.36 -0.45
N PHE A 126 7.16 -24.25 0.32
CA PHE A 126 6.59 -22.92 0.66
C PHE A 126 7.50 -22.12 1.61
N ASP A 127 8.49 -22.79 2.20
CA ASP A 127 9.62 -22.21 2.94
C ASP A 127 10.72 -21.62 2.02
N GLY A 128 10.61 -21.83 0.71
CA GLY A 128 11.58 -21.40 -0.31
C GLY A 128 12.72 -22.38 -0.55
N VAL A 129 12.85 -23.46 0.19
CA VAL A 129 13.94 -24.45 0.04
C VAL A 129 13.78 -25.22 -1.28
N LEU A 130 14.86 -25.34 -2.06
CA LEU A 130 14.87 -26.13 -3.29
C LEU A 130 14.80 -27.63 -2.98
N LYS A 131 13.68 -28.27 -3.32
CA LYS A 131 13.40 -29.69 -3.03
C LYS A 131 13.77 -30.61 -4.20
N GLY A 132 13.51 -30.20 -5.45
CA GLY A 132 13.67 -31.04 -6.62
C GLY A 132 14.23 -30.32 -7.83
N THR A 133 15.09 -31.02 -8.56
CA THR A 133 15.79 -30.54 -9.76
C THR A 133 15.77 -31.64 -10.85
N PRO A 134 14.61 -31.86 -11.51
CA PRO A 134 14.46 -32.91 -12.50
C PRO A 134 15.50 -32.80 -13.60
N HIS A 135 16.14 -33.95 -13.94
CA HIS A 135 17.10 -34.11 -15.03
C HIS A 135 18.37 -33.24 -14.94
N ILE A 136 18.72 -32.72 -13.77
CA ILE A 136 19.89 -31.85 -13.63
C ILE A 136 21.24 -32.55 -13.97
N GLY A 137 21.32 -33.88 -13.82
CA GLY A 137 22.49 -34.69 -14.17
C GLY A 137 22.39 -35.36 -15.56
N GLY A 138 21.32 -35.02 -16.33
CA GLY A 138 21.01 -35.65 -17.62
C GLY A 138 19.63 -36.33 -17.60
N PRO A 139 19.16 -36.87 -18.74
CA PRO A 139 17.86 -37.53 -18.85
C PRO A 139 17.67 -38.63 -17.80
N GLY A 140 16.61 -38.47 -16.94
CA GLY A 140 16.32 -39.41 -15.85
C GLY A 140 17.22 -39.29 -14.61
N VAL A 141 18.26 -38.47 -14.64
CA VAL A 141 19.20 -38.27 -13.52
C VAL A 141 18.87 -36.96 -12.80
N HIS A 142 18.35 -37.06 -11.56
CA HIS A 142 17.83 -35.92 -10.78
C HIS A 142 18.84 -35.34 -9.77
N ALA A 143 20.09 -35.75 -9.84
CA ALA A 143 21.21 -35.24 -9.07
C ALA A 143 22.43 -35.04 -9.99
N ALA A 144 23.30 -34.08 -9.65
CA ALA A 144 24.54 -33.84 -10.35
C ALA A 144 25.69 -33.69 -9.33
N ALA A 145 26.85 -34.23 -9.61
CA ALA A 145 28.03 -34.07 -8.78
C ALA A 145 28.41 -32.58 -8.68
N GLY A 146 28.66 -32.10 -7.46
CA GLY A 146 29.03 -30.70 -7.22
C GLY A 146 27.85 -29.71 -7.22
N PHE A 147 26.59 -30.15 -7.42
CA PHE A 147 25.41 -29.29 -7.32
C PHE A 147 24.80 -29.35 -5.93
N ASP A 148 24.96 -28.27 -5.20
CA ASP A 148 24.36 -28.12 -3.84
C ASP A 148 23.01 -27.35 -3.89
N LYS A 149 21.90 -28.07 -3.67
CA LYS A 149 20.56 -27.51 -3.67
C LYS A 149 20.37 -26.42 -2.60
N SER A 150 21.10 -26.47 -1.49
CA SER A 150 20.96 -25.52 -0.39
C SER A 150 21.30 -24.09 -0.80
N LEU A 151 22.15 -23.93 -1.81
CA LEU A 151 22.56 -22.63 -2.34
C LEU A 151 21.55 -22.02 -3.34
N HIS A 152 20.53 -22.78 -3.73
CA HIS A 152 19.61 -22.43 -4.82
C HIS A 152 18.15 -22.31 -4.37
N GLY A 153 17.89 -22.01 -3.09
CA GLY A 153 16.57 -21.67 -2.59
C GLY A 153 16.05 -20.35 -3.16
N LEU A 154 14.74 -20.11 -3.01
CA LEU A 154 14.14 -18.81 -3.32
C LEU A 154 14.69 -17.74 -2.38
N LYS A 155 14.84 -16.52 -2.88
CA LYS A 155 15.27 -15.40 -2.06
C LYS A 155 14.07 -14.85 -1.31
N ARG A 156 14.08 -15.09 0.00
CA ARG A 156 13.03 -14.61 0.92
C ARG A 156 13.22 -13.12 1.19
N ILE A 157 12.09 -12.41 1.29
CA ILE A 157 12.04 -11.02 1.72
C ILE A 157 11.57 -11.00 3.17
N ARG A 158 12.19 -10.17 3.99
CA ARG A 158 11.75 -9.93 5.36
C ARG A 158 10.32 -9.41 5.32
N SER A 159 9.41 -10.13 5.97
CA SER A 159 8.01 -9.79 6.03
C SER A 159 7.48 -9.96 7.45
N GLU A 160 6.68 -9.01 7.88
CA GLU A 160 6.02 -9.01 9.18
C GLU A 160 4.53 -8.68 8.99
N ARG A 161 3.70 -9.04 9.94
CA ARG A 161 2.26 -8.82 9.88
C ARG A 161 1.84 -7.89 11.01
N TRP A 162 1.01 -6.90 10.68
CA TRP A 162 0.30 -6.09 11.66
C TRP A 162 -1.19 -6.11 11.35
N MET A 163 -2.02 -6.46 12.34
CA MET A 163 -3.42 -6.81 12.11
C MET A 163 -3.51 -7.89 11.01
N ASP A 164 -4.11 -7.58 9.89
CA ASP A 164 -4.17 -8.48 8.72
C ASP A 164 -3.27 -8.03 7.55
N LEU A 165 -2.55 -6.93 7.70
CA LEU A 165 -1.70 -6.37 6.65
C LEU A 165 -0.31 -7.01 6.67
N VAL A 166 0.18 -7.37 5.47
CA VAL A 166 1.52 -7.93 5.26
C VAL A 166 2.46 -6.82 4.83
N PHE A 167 3.43 -6.53 5.68
CA PHE A 167 4.49 -5.57 5.40
C PHE A 167 5.77 -6.28 5.02
N ILE A 168 6.53 -5.69 4.10
CA ILE A 168 7.86 -6.15 3.70
C ILE A 168 8.90 -5.05 3.91
N ASN A 169 10.12 -5.47 4.20
CA ASN A 169 11.29 -4.61 4.13
C ASN A 169 12.31 -5.22 3.17
N LEU A 170 12.60 -4.53 2.07
CA LEU A 170 13.45 -5.04 0.99
C LEU A 170 14.93 -5.06 1.36
N SER A 171 15.40 -4.08 2.15
CA SER A 171 16.79 -4.05 2.65
C SER A 171 17.04 -5.12 3.72
N GLY A 172 16.00 -5.53 4.45
CA GLY A 172 16.11 -6.47 5.57
C GLY A 172 16.52 -5.83 6.90
N ASP A 173 16.89 -4.55 6.93
CA ASP A 173 17.55 -3.88 8.07
C ASP A 173 16.62 -2.99 8.90
N ALA A 174 15.34 -2.82 8.51
CA ALA A 174 14.42 -1.99 9.27
C ALA A 174 14.21 -2.54 10.70
N PRO A 175 13.97 -1.68 11.71
CA PRO A 175 13.47 -2.12 13.01
C PRO A 175 12.18 -2.97 12.87
N PRO A 176 11.76 -3.73 13.88
CA PRO A 176 10.48 -4.46 13.85
C PRO A 176 9.31 -3.57 13.44
N VAL A 177 8.34 -4.13 12.71
CA VAL A 177 7.19 -3.38 12.20
C VAL A 177 6.36 -2.77 13.33
N GLU A 178 6.29 -3.43 14.48
CA GLU A 178 5.61 -2.90 15.68
C GLU A 178 6.23 -1.58 16.15
N ALA A 179 7.55 -1.45 16.10
CA ALA A 179 8.23 -0.20 16.45
C ALA A 179 7.96 0.92 15.44
N PHE A 180 7.76 0.55 14.17
CA PHE A 180 7.34 1.49 13.13
C PHE A 180 5.89 1.96 13.36
N LEU A 181 5.00 1.07 13.76
CA LEU A 181 3.55 1.30 13.92
C LEU A 181 3.16 1.77 15.32
N ALA A 182 4.07 1.77 16.30
CA ALA A 182 3.76 2.12 17.68
C ALA A 182 3.02 3.47 17.84
N PRO A 183 3.40 4.58 17.14
CA PRO A 183 2.67 5.84 17.26
C PRO A 183 1.21 5.75 16.78
N LEU A 184 0.95 4.94 15.74
CA LEU A 184 -0.41 4.71 15.25
C LEU A 184 -1.20 3.82 16.23
N ALA A 185 -0.60 2.77 16.74
CA ALA A 185 -1.23 1.90 17.73
C ALA A 185 -1.57 2.67 19.01
N ASP A 186 -0.66 3.56 19.48
CA ASP A 186 -0.90 4.43 20.63
C ASP A 186 -2.05 5.41 20.40
N ARG A 187 -2.11 5.99 19.18
CA ARG A 187 -3.20 6.89 18.78
C ARG A 187 -4.55 6.19 18.80
N TRP A 188 -4.62 4.97 18.28
CA TRP A 188 -5.86 4.21 18.16
C TRP A 188 -6.24 3.37 19.36
N ARG A 189 -5.35 3.27 20.36
CA ARG A 189 -5.62 2.56 21.63
C ARG A 189 -6.94 2.96 22.29
N PRO A 190 -7.35 4.25 22.35
CA PRO A 190 -8.63 4.63 22.94
C PRO A 190 -9.85 4.06 22.22
N TYR A 191 -9.72 3.69 20.94
CA TYR A 191 -10.81 3.17 20.12
C TYR A 191 -10.84 1.64 20.06
N LEU A 192 -9.67 1.00 20.16
CA LEU A 192 -9.48 -0.45 19.95
C LEU A 192 -8.99 -1.18 21.21
N SER A 193 -8.98 -0.53 22.39
CA SER A 193 -8.34 -1.06 23.61
C SER A 193 -8.93 -2.38 24.10
N ASP A 194 -10.24 -2.59 23.93
CA ASP A 194 -10.96 -3.73 24.44
C ASP A 194 -11.13 -4.85 23.38
N ASP A 195 -10.73 -4.57 22.14
CA ASP A 195 -10.87 -5.50 21.03
C ASP A 195 -9.49 -6.02 20.59
N ASP A 196 -9.33 -7.34 20.62
CA ASP A 196 -8.18 -8.00 20.06
C ASP A 196 -8.14 -7.76 18.54
N PRO A 197 -7.03 -7.26 17.97
CA PRO A 197 -6.89 -7.09 16.53
C PRO A 197 -7.16 -8.35 15.70
N SER A 198 -7.05 -9.55 16.30
CA SER A 198 -7.43 -10.81 15.65
C SER A 198 -8.93 -10.96 15.39
N ARG A 199 -9.77 -10.16 16.07
CA ARG A 199 -11.22 -10.09 15.85
C ARG A 199 -11.58 -9.31 14.59
N LEU A 200 -10.69 -8.47 14.07
CA LEU A 200 -10.89 -7.85 12.77
C LEU A 200 -10.82 -8.90 11.67
N LYS A 201 -11.90 -9.07 10.94
CA LYS A 201 -12.05 -10.05 9.86
C LYS A 201 -12.20 -9.33 8.54
N LEU A 202 -11.35 -9.71 7.58
CA LEU A 202 -11.48 -9.24 6.21
C LEU A 202 -12.87 -9.61 5.67
N ALA A 203 -13.54 -8.64 5.06
CA ALA A 203 -14.81 -8.87 4.39
C ALA A 203 -14.66 -9.93 3.27
N PRO A 204 -15.75 -10.63 2.89
CA PRO A 204 -15.74 -11.49 1.71
C PRO A 204 -15.23 -10.76 0.46
N ASP A 205 -14.64 -11.51 -0.49
CA ASP A 205 -14.02 -10.94 -1.69
C ASP A 205 -14.93 -9.97 -2.45
N ASP A 206 -16.22 -10.27 -2.54
CA ASP A 206 -17.23 -9.45 -3.24
C ASP A 206 -17.52 -8.11 -2.53
N ASP A 207 -17.15 -7.98 -1.27
CA ASP A 207 -17.32 -6.77 -0.47
C ASP A 207 -16.05 -5.89 -0.45
N ASN A 208 -14.96 -6.34 -1.09
CA ASN A 208 -13.75 -5.57 -1.35
C ASN A 208 -13.73 -5.10 -2.81
N PHE A 209 -12.85 -4.18 -3.14
CA PHE A 209 -12.70 -3.72 -4.53
C PHE A 209 -11.29 -3.23 -4.84
N THR A 210 -10.99 -3.12 -6.13
CA THR A 210 -9.73 -2.60 -6.63
C THR A 210 -10.02 -1.48 -7.64
N LEU A 211 -9.22 -0.41 -7.58
CA LEU A 211 -9.18 0.64 -8.58
C LEU A 211 -7.80 0.65 -9.25
N GLU A 212 -7.78 0.84 -10.55
CA GLU A 212 -6.56 1.12 -11.30
C GLU A 212 -6.55 2.61 -11.61
N ILE A 213 -5.44 3.28 -11.28
CA ILE A 213 -5.27 4.72 -11.43
C ILE A 213 -4.06 4.97 -12.34
N GLU A 214 -4.24 5.74 -13.40
CA GLU A 214 -3.16 6.17 -14.28
C GLU A 214 -2.37 7.34 -13.68
N ALA A 215 -1.86 7.13 -12.48
CA ALA A 215 -1.11 8.12 -11.72
C ALA A 215 -0.07 7.48 -10.80
N ASN A 216 0.89 8.31 -10.40
CA ASN A 216 1.90 7.97 -9.40
C ASN A 216 1.25 7.78 -8.02
N TRP A 217 1.67 6.76 -7.30
CA TRP A 217 1.16 6.41 -5.97
C TRP A 217 1.20 7.57 -4.96
N LYS A 218 2.18 8.48 -5.08
CA LYS A 218 2.29 9.65 -4.20
C LYS A 218 1.10 10.59 -4.33
N LEU A 219 0.51 10.72 -5.53
CA LEU A 219 -0.65 11.57 -5.75
C LEU A 219 -1.89 11.06 -5.02
N ALA A 220 -2.07 9.74 -4.91
CA ALA A 220 -3.13 9.15 -4.10
C ALA A 220 -2.92 9.42 -2.60
N VAL A 221 -1.67 9.34 -2.11
CA VAL A 221 -1.35 9.72 -0.72
C VAL A 221 -1.60 11.20 -0.47
N GLU A 222 -1.17 12.09 -1.38
CA GLU A 222 -1.36 13.54 -1.29
C GLU A 222 -2.84 13.90 -1.18
N ASN A 223 -3.67 13.33 -2.06
CA ASN A 223 -5.12 13.53 -2.07
C ASN A 223 -5.77 13.05 -0.76
N PHE A 224 -5.38 11.89 -0.25
CA PHE A 224 -5.96 11.32 0.98
C PHE A 224 -5.55 12.07 2.26
N CYS A 225 -4.39 12.73 2.27
CA CYS A 225 -3.88 13.40 3.46
C CYS A 225 -4.70 14.60 3.93
N GLU A 226 -5.51 15.22 3.07
CA GLU A 226 -6.17 16.48 3.36
C GLU A 226 -7.69 16.44 3.06
N ALA A 227 -8.45 17.36 3.65
CA ALA A 227 -9.88 17.50 3.44
C ALA A 227 -10.24 18.71 2.54
N TYR A 228 -9.26 19.42 2.02
CA TYR A 228 -9.48 20.69 1.32
C TYR A 228 -10.31 20.51 0.04
N HIS A 229 -10.16 19.37 -0.65
CA HIS A 229 -10.89 19.04 -1.88
C HIS A 229 -12.38 18.64 -1.63
N LEU A 230 -12.76 18.28 -0.40
CA LEU A 230 -14.09 17.75 -0.09
C LEU A 230 -15.27 18.52 -0.69
N PRO A 231 -15.34 19.87 -0.57
CA PRO A 231 -16.51 20.61 -1.06
C PRO A 231 -16.74 20.50 -2.56
N TRP A 232 -15.68 20.24 -3.33
CA TRP A 232 -15.73 20.24 -4.80
C TRP A 232 -15.73 18.84 -5.41
N ILE A 233 -15.04 17.91 -4.79
CA ILE A 233 -14.88 16.54 -5.31
C ILE A 233 -15.91 15.60 -4.71
N HIS A 234 -16.21 15.76 -3.41
CA HIS A 234 -17.17 14.94 -2.67
C HIS A 234 -18.37 15.77 -2.17
N PRO A 235 -19.15 16.44 -3.03
CA PRO A 235 -20.26 17.27 -2.59
C PRO A 235 -21.32 16.47 -1.85
N GLY A 236 -21.46 15.18 -2.12
CA GLY A 236 -22.32 14.26 -1.39
C GLY A 236 -21.87 14.05 0.04
N LEU A 237 -20.60 13.76 0.26
CA LEU A 237 -19.98 13.59 1.58
C LEU A 237 -19.99 14.91 2.36
N ASN A 238 -19.64 16.02 1.71
CA ASN A 238 -19.56 17.35 2.34
C ASN A 238 -20.93 17.87 2.85
N ARG A 239 -22.06 17.25 2.47
CA ARG A 239 -23.39 17.64 3.03
C ARG A 239 -23.56 17.25 4.50
N TYR A 240 -22.91 16.18 4.94
CA TYR A 240 -23.04 15.64 6.30
C TYR A 240 -21.70 15.48 7.04
N SER A 241 -20.57 15.60 6.36
CA SER A 241 -19.23 15.70 6.93
C SER A 241 -18.53 16.87 6.25
N ARG A 242 -18.80 18.08 6.78
CA ARG A 242 -18.35 19.31 6.15
C ARG A 242 -16.88 19.56 6.42
N LEU A 243 -16.24 20.36 5.57
CA LEU A 243 -14.82 20.70 5.70
C LEU A 243 -14.46 21.21 7.10
N GLU A 244 -15.31 22.03 7.70
CA GLU A 244 -15.10 22.58 9.06
C GLU A 244 -15.21 21.55 10.20
N ASP A 245 -15.77 20.38 9.94
CA ASP A 245 -15.87 19.29 10.92
C ASP A 245 -14.60 18.44 10.98
N HIS A 246 -13.66 18.66 10.04
CA HIS A 246 -12.41 17.92 9.93
C HIS A 246 -11.29 18.54 10.78
N TYR A 247 -10.34 17.69 11.17
CA TYR A 247 -9.12 18.07 11.86
C TYR A 247 -7.91 17.32 11.29
N GLN A 248 -6.74 17.92 11.41
CA GLN A 248 -5.51 17.34 10.87
C GLN A 248 -4.87 16.34 11.83
N ILE A 249 -4.22 15.33 11.26
CA ILE A 249 -3.45 14.32 11.96
C ILE A 249 -2.05 14.30 11.34
N ILE A 250 -1.02 14.48 12.16
CA ILE A 250 0.37 14.52 11.68
C ILE A 250 1.28 13.80 12.69
N GLU A 251 1.99 12.80 12.22
CA GLU A 251 3.09 12.14 12.92
C GLU A 251 4.30 12.11 11.99
N PRO A 252 5.26 13.02 12.15
CA PRO A 252 6.37 13.17 11.23
C PRO A 252 7.15 11.87 11.01
N GLY A 253 7.41 11.52 9.77
CA GLY A 253 8.16 10.32 9.40
C GLY A 253 7.37 9.01 9.43
N ARG A 254 6.08 9.03 9.80
CA ARG A 254 5.25 7.83 9.96
C ARG A 254 3.95 7.92 9.17
N PHE A 255 3.13 8.92 9.48
CA PHE A 255 1.82 9.08 8.86
C PHE A 255 1.33 10.52 8.91
N ALA A 256 0.39 10.82 8.04
CA ALA A 256 -0.39 12.05 8.09
C ALA A 256 -1.81 11.79 7.58
N GLY A 257 -2.73 12.71 7.82
CA GLY A 257 -4.10 12.56 7.39
C GLY A 257 -5.04 13.50 8.10
N GLN A 258 -6.28 13.07 8.21
CA GLN A 258 -7.36 13.86 8.77
C GLN A 258 -8.31 12.98 9.59
N GLY A 259 -9.16 13.62 10.40
CA GLY A 259 -10.29 12.98 11.04
C GLY A 259 -11.51 13.86 10.95
N THR A 260 -12.69 13.28 11.15
CA THR A 260 -13.96 13.99 11.25
C THR A 260 -14.60 13.78 12.61
N ARG A 261 -15.49 14.73 13.04
CA ARG A 261 -16.24 14.64 14.30
C ARG A 261 -17.72 14.33 14.09
N VAL A 262 -18.14 14.11 12.84
CA VAL A 262 -19.56 14.00 12.47
C VAL A 262 -19.87 12.76 11.64
N TYR A 263 -19.00 11.74 11.67
CA TYR A 263 -19.25 10.49 10.95
C TYR A 263 -20.59 9.86 11.39
N ASP A 264 -21.38 9.48 10.38
CA ASP A 264 -22.56 8.65 10.56
C ASP A 264 -22.47 7.43 9.64
N PRO A 265 -22.72 6.21 10.13
CA PRO A 265 -22.74 5.00 9.31
C PRO A 265 -23.71 5.11 8.12
N VAL A 266 -23.30 4.66 6.95
CA VAL A 266 -24.05 4.82 5.69
C VAL A 266 -24.99 3.66 5.36
N TYR A 267 -25.04 2.59 6.16
CA TYR A 267 -25.89 1.42 5.94
C TYR A 267 -27.33 1.65 6.41
N ARG A 268 -28.09 2.41 5.66
CA ARG A 268 -29.46 2.82 6.06
C ARG A 268 -30.51 1.71 5.96
N ASN A 269 -30.26 0.61 5.23
CA ASN A 269 -31.24 -0.44 4.91
C ASN A 269 -30.86 -1.83 5.41
N GLY A 270 -29.78 -1.98 6.19
CA GLY A 270 -29.30 -3.27 6.70
C GLY A 270 -29.22 -3.29 8.22
N ALA A 271 -28.78 -4.44 8.75
CA ALA A 271 -28.47 -4.57 10.16
C ALA A 271 -27.27 -3.67 10.52
N GLU A 272 -27.32 -3.01 11.67
CA GLU A 272 -26.18 -2.26 12.21
C GLU A 272 -25.06 -3.23 12.57
N PHE A 273 -23.83 -2.90 12.17
CA PHE A 273 -22.68 -3.70 12.54
C PHE A 273 -22.38 -3.61 14.04
N PRO A 274 -21.75 -4.66 14.62
CA PRO A 274 -21.16 -4.52 15.94
C PRO A 274 -20.16 -3.37 15.98
N GLU A 275 -20.27 -2.51 16.98
CA GLU A 275 -19.31 -1.44 17.23
C GLU A 275 -18.09 -1.97 17.98
N PHE A 276 -16.94 -1.32 17.82
CA PHE A 276 -15.76 -1.59 18.64
C PHE A 276 -16.08 -1.28 20.10
N SER A 277 -15.93 -2.25 21.00
CA SER A 277 -16.36 -2.16 22.40
C SER A 277 -15.58 -1.12 23.21
N GLY A 278 -14.33 -0.84 22.84
CA GLY A 278 -13.50 0.20 23.44
C GLY A 278 -13.81 1.62 22.97
N TRP A 279 -14.73 1.79 22.02
CA TRP A 279 -14.97 3.12 21.43
C TRP A 279 -15.63 4.07 22.42
N PRO A 280 -15.03 5.26 22.70
CA PRO A 280 -15.60 6.20 23.66
C PRO A 280 -16.98 6.73 23.22
N ALA A 281 -17.96 6.69 24.10
CA ALA A 281 -19.34 7.07 23.79
C ALA A 281 -19.46 8.54 23.32
N ASP A 282 -18.65 9.44 23.85
CA ASP A 282 -18.58 10.85 23.46
C ASP A 282 -17.89 11.07 22.10
N ARG A 283 -17.25 10.05 21.54
CA ARG A 283 -16.55 10.07 20.27
C ARG A 283 -17.16 9.15 19.20
N ARG A 284 -18.38 8.67 19.40
CA ARG A 284 -19.05 7.73 18.51
C ARG A 284 -19.11 8.21 17.05
N LYS A 285 -19.10 9.52 16.83
CA LYS A 285 -19.08 10.15 15.50
C LYS A 285 -17.69 10.52 14.97
N VAL A 286 -16.64 10.15 15.69
CA VAL A 286 -15.27 10.36 15.21
C VAL A 286 -14.93 9.26 14.20
N ALA A 287 -14.30 9.66 13.10
CA ALA A 287 -13.60 8.74 12.22
C ALA A 287 -12.21 9.32 11.86
N GLU A 288 -11.25 8.47 11.59
CA GLU A 288 -9.90 8.90 11.24
C GLU A 288 -9.46 8.29 9.93
N TYR A 289 -8.85 9.12 9.09
CA TYR A 289 -8.34 8.80 7.76
C TYR A 289 -6.85 9.09 7.74
N ILE A 290 -6.02 8.04 7.77
CA ILE A 290 -4.57 8.14 7.96
C ILE A 290 -3.84 7.50 6.81
N ALA A 291 -3.02 8.27 6.10
CA ALA A 291 -2.03 7.76 5.18
C ALA A 291 -0.80 7.31 5.99
N LEU A 292 -0.65 6.02 6.20
CA LEU A 292 0.53 5.39 6.79
C LEU A 292 1.59 5.26 5.69
N PHE A 293 2.70 5.96 5.85
CA PHE A 293 3.75 5.99 4.83
C PHE A 293 4.47 4.66 4.69
N PRO A 294 4.79 4.21 3.47
CA PRO A 294 4.55 4.91 2.21
C PRO A 294 3.15 4.74 1.63
N ASN A 295 2.47 3.61 1.81
CA ASN A 295 1.52 3.12 0.82
C ASN A 295 0.24 2.49 1.38
N VAL A 296 -0.17 2.86 2.59
CA VAL A 296 -1.44 2.38 3.14
C VAL A 296 -2.33 3.55 3.55
N LEU A 297 -3.53 3.59 2.99
CA LEU A 297 -4.55 4.55 3.39
C LEU A 297 -5.53 3.83 4.32
N LEU A 298 -5.65 4.31 5.54
CA LEU A 298 -6.40 3.67 6.62
C LEU A 298 -7.64 4.51 6.97
N GLY A 299 -8.77 3.85 7.15
CA GLY A 299 -9.97 4.48 7.71
C GLY A 299 -10.45 3.71 8.92
N LEU A 300 -10.53 4.37 10.08
CA LEU A 300 -11.04 3.81 11.31
C LEU A 300 -12.37 4.45 11.66
N HIS A 301 -13.40 3.63 11.80
CA HIS A 301 -14.77 4.00 12.10
C HIS A 301 -15.27 3.20 13.29
N VAL A 302 -16.34 3.64 13.92
CA VAL A 302 -16.92 2.97 15.10
C VAL A 302 -17.36 1.53 14.85
N ASP A 303 -17.64 1.17 13.61
CA ASP A 303 -18.28 -0.06 13.18
C ASP A 303 -17.51 -0.85 12.12
N HIS A 304 -16.47 -0.27 11.56
CA HIS A 304 -15.58 -0.95 10.61
C HIS A 304 -14.22 -0.26 10.49
N PHE A 305 -13.31 -0.98 9.91
CA PHE A 305 -11.97 -0.50 9.54
C PHE A 305 -11.76 -0.79 8.06
N TYR A 306 -11.05 0.09 7.35
CA TYR A 306 -10.55 -0.25 6.04
C TYR A 306 -9.06 0.07 5.88
N ALA A 307 -8.40 -0.68 4.99
CA ALA A 307 -7.05 -0.42 4.53
C ALA A 307 -7.01 -0.48 3.00
N VAL A 308 -6.62 0.63 2.38
CA VAL A 308 -6.31 0.66 0.94
C VAL A 308 -4.81 0.50 0.80
N VAL A 309 -4.40 -0.59 0.17
CA VAL A 309 -3.01 -0.82 -0.16
C VAL A 309 -2.73 -0.24 -1.54
N LEU A 310 -1.88 0.78 -1.58
CA LEU A 310 -1.40 1.37 -2.82
C LEU A 310 -0.24 0.52 -3.35
N VAL A 311 -0.47 -0.17 -4.46
CA VAL A 311 0.56 -0.95 -5.15
C VAL A 311 1.10 -0.13 -6.32
N PRO A 312 2.31 0.46 -6.21
CA PRO A 312 2.92 1.23 -7.29
C PRO A 312 3.39 0.27 -8.39
N VAL A 313 2.64 0.20 -9.48
CA VAL A 313 2.96 -0.68 -10.63
C VAL A 313 4.08 -0.08 -11.48
N SER A 314 4.00 1.23 -11.74
CA SER A 314 5.02 2.03 -12.44
C SER A 314 5.02 3.47 -11.90
N HIS A 315 5.87 4.34 -12.47
CA HIS A 315 5.89 5.76 -12.07
C HIS A 315 4.56 6.49 -12.33
N ASN A 316 3.71 5.99 -13.22
CA ASN A 316 2.45 6.61 -13.63
C ASN A 316 1.25 5.67 -13.56
N ARG A 317 1.35 4.56 -12.83
CA ARG A 317 0.26 3.62 -12.62
C ARG A 317 0.29 3.04 -11.22
N THR A 318 -0.82 3.16 -10.53
CA THR A 318 -1.03 2.64 -9.18
C THR A 318 -2.29 1.78 -9.16
N ARG A 319 -2.23 0.67 -8.43
CA ARG A 319 -3.41 -0.11 -8.06
C ARG A 319 -3.74 0.18 -6.63
N GLU A 320 -4.99 0.54 -6.36
CA GLU A 320 -5.55 0.67 -5.02
C GLU A 320 -6.34 -0.58 -4.68
N GLU A 321 -5.95 -1.28 -3.63
CA GLU A 321 -6.64 -2.49 -3.16
C GLU A 321 -7.34 -2.18 -1.85
N MET A 322 -8.65 -1.94 -1.91
CA MET A 322 -9.50 -1.69 -0.75
C MET A 322 -9.79 -3.01 -0.05
N ASN A 323 -9.45 -3.08 1.22
CA ASN A 323 -9.72 -4.19 2.12
C ASN A 323 -10.56 -3.66 3.30
N ILE A 324 -11.80 -4.11 3.41
CA ILE A 324 -12.73 -3.71 4.47
C ILE A 324 -12.75 -4.79 5.55
N TYR A 325 -12.76 -4.38 6.80
CA TYR A 325 -12.72 -5.27 7.95
C TYR A 325 -13.88 -4.95 8.90
N TYR A 326 -14.49 -6.00 9.40
CA TYR A 326 -15.55 -5.93 10.40
C TYR A 326 -15.15 -6.70 11.65
N LEU A 327 -15.83 -6.38 12.76
CA LEU A 327 -15.61 -7.06 14.02
C LEU A 327 -16.27 -8.45 14.01
N ASP A 328 -15.50 -9.49 14.24
CA ASP A 328 -15.87 -10.90 14.32
C ASP A 328 -16.45 -11.52 13.01
N ASP A 329 -16.40 -12.83 12.92
CA ASP A 329 -16.91 -13.59 11.77
C ASP A 329 -18.43 -13.41 11.57
N ALA A 330 -19.18 -13.10 12.64
CA ALA A 330 -20.62 -12.88 12.57
C ALA A 330 -20.98 -11.74 11.62
N ALA A 331 -20.19 -10.64 11.59
CA ALA A 331 -20.41 -9.52 10.69
C ALA A 331 -20.21 -9.88 9.20
N ASN A 332 -19.52 -10.98 8.91
CA ASN A 332 -19.38 -11.53 7.56
C ASN A 332 -20.53 -12.49 7.15
N GLY A 333 -21.46 -12.76 8.07
CA GLY A 333 -22.66 -13.60 7.80
C GLY A 333 -23.71 -12.91 6.95
N ASP A 334 -24.74 -13.68 6.58
CA ASP A 334 -25.83 -13.25 5.69
C ASP A 334 -26.65 -12.09 6.25
N THR A 335 -26.82 -12.00 7.57
CA THR A 335 -27.54 -10.92 8.25
C THR A 335 -27.01 -9.53 7.87
N TYR A 336 -25.70 -9.41 7.66
CA TYR A 336 -25.04 -8.13 7.38
C TYR A 336 -24.70 -7.94 5.89
N ARG A 337 -25.11 -8.84 5.01
CA ARG A 337 -24.77 -8.78 3.58
C ARG A 337 -25.16 -7.46 2.94
N GLU A 338 -26.36 -6.97 3.21
CA GLU A 338 -26.84 -5.70 2.64
C GLU A 338 -26.08 -4.50 3.23
N SER A 339 -25.76 -4.52 4.51
CA SER A 339 -24.96 -3.47 5.16
C SER A 339 -23.56 -3.42 4.58
N ARG A 340 -22.89 -4.58 4.40
CA ARG A 340 -21.56 -4.64 3.76
C ARG A 340 -21.60 -4.13 2.33
N ARG A 341 -22.61 -4.54 1.54
CA ARG A 341 -22.77 -4.05 0.16
C ARG A 341 -22.92 -2.53 0.13
N THR A 342 -23.75 -1.96 1.00
CA THR A 342 -23.97 -0.52 1.07
C THR A 342 -22.70 0.22 1.49
N THR A 343 -21.98 -0.28 2.50
CA THR A 343 -20.69 0.30 2.94
C THR A 343 -19.65 0.25 1.84
N ARG A 344 -19.52 -0.90 1.16
CA ARG A 344 -18.61 -1.06 0.02
C ARG A 344 -18.93 -0.06 -1.11
N GLU A 345 -20.21 0.06 -1.49
CA GLU A 345 -20.64 0.97 -2.56
C GLU A 345 -20.39 2.43 -2.19
N ALA A 346 -20.60 2.80 -0.93
CA ALA A 346 -20.33 4.15 -0.44
C ALA A 346 -18.83 4.49 -0.56
N TRP A 347 -17.94 3.64 -0.04
CA TRP A 347 -16.50 3.86 -0.16
C TRP A 347 -16.03 3.80 -1.60
N ARG A 348 -16.55 2.84 -2.38
CA ARG A 348 -16.19 2.75 -3.81
C ARG A 348 -16.56 4.02 -4.58
N SER A 349 -17.71 4.62 -4.28
CA SER A 349 -18.12 5.89 -4.91
C SER A 349 -17.17 7.02 -4.55
N ILE A 350 -16.83 7.17 -3.27
CA ILE A 350 -15.93 8.22 -2.77
C ILE A 350 -14.55 8.08 -3.42
N PHE A 351 -13.92 6.90 -3.36
CA PHE A 351 -12.61 6.70 -3.97
C PHE A 351 -12.64 6.84 -5.50
N PHE A 352 -13.74 6.48 -6.15
CA PHE A 352 -13.90 6.66 -7.60
C PHE A 352 -13.99 8.13 -8.01
N GLU A 353 -14.58 8.99 -7.19
CA GLU A 353 -14.65 10.45 -7.43
C GLU A 353 -13.24 11.07 -7.47
N ASP A 354 -12.28 10.52 -6.71
CA ASP A 354 -10.89 11.00 -6.66
C ASP A 354 -10.06 10.61 -7.89
N VAL A 355 -10.40 9.52 -8.59
CA VAL A 355 -9.59 8.99 -9.73
C VAL A 355 -9.31 10.08 -10.76
N GLY A 356 -10.35 10.80 -11.19
CA GLY A 356 -10.21 11.85 -12.21
C GLY A 356 -9.32 13.01 -11.79
N VAL A 357 -9.30 13.34 -10.49
CA VAL A 357 -8.46 14.39 -9.89
C VAL A 357 -7.01 13.96 -9.85
N VAL A 358 -6.75 12.78 -9.30
CA VAL A 358 -5.40 12.20 -9.16
C VAL A 358 -4.73 12.02 -10.53
N GLU A 359 -5.46 11.48 -11.51
CA GLU A 359 -4.99 11.40 -12.91
C GLU A 359 -4.80 12.77 -13.56
N GLY A 360 -5.67 13.74 -13.23
CA GLY A 360 -5.51 15.13 -13.67
C GLY A 360 -4.21 15.75 -13.16
N MET A 361 -3.88 15.53 -11.88
CA MET A 361 -2.60 15.93 -11.30
C MET A 361 -1.41 15.28 -12.01
N GLN A 362 -1.49 13.98 -12.31
CA GLN A 362 -0.43 13.26 -13.03
C GLN A 362 -0.20 13.86 -14.42
N ARG A 363 -1.26 14.17 -15.17
CA ARG A 363 -1.15 14.84 -16.47
C ARG A 363 -0.57 16.24 -16.35
N GLY A 364 -0.99 17.01 -15.33
CA GLY A 364 -0.48 18.36 -15.06
C GLY A 364 1.02 18.39 -14.77
N ARG A 365 1.56 17.35 -14.12
CA ARG A 365 3.00 17.21 -13.82
C ARG A 365 3.87 17.06 -15.07
N GLN A 366 3.30 16.80 -16.25
CA GLN A 366 4.05 16.82 -17.51
C GLN A 366 4.37 18.24 -17.99
N SER A 367 3.71 19.25 -17.45
CA SER A 367 3.94 20.64 -17.86
C SER A 367 5.20 21.21 -17.21
N PRO A 368 6.15 21.76 -18.00
CA PRO A 368 7.32 22.44 -17.44
C PRO A 368 6.95 23.77 -16.72
N ALA A 369 5.73 24.27 -16.90
CA ALA A 369 5.23 25.43 -16.18
C ALA A 369 4.83 25.15 -14.72
N PHE A 370 4.73 23.86 -14.33
CA PHE A 370 4.44 23.48 -12.96
C PHE A 370 5.72 23.16 -12.21
N GLY A 371 6.04 23.94 -11.18
CA GLY A 371 7.28 23.85 -10.41
C GLY A 371 7.09 23.27 -9.00
N GLY A 372 6.21 22.26 -8.82
CA GLY A 372 5.93 21.66 -7.52
C GLY A 372 4.71 22.26 -6.79
N GLY A 373 4.22 23.41 -7.22
CA GLY A 373 3.06 24.09 -6.64
C GLY A 373 3.32 24.75 -5.28
N ALA A 374 2.26 25.20 -4.64
CA ALA A 374 2.28 25.85 -3.33
C ALA A 374 1.38 25.10 -2.36
N PHE A 375 1.71 25.11 -1.09
CA PHE A 375 0.88 24.57 -0.03
C PHE A 375 0.08 25.68 0.67
N SER A 376 -1.18 25.39 0.99
CA SER A 376 -1.90 26.17 1.97
C SER A 376 -1.26 25.98 3.34
N PRO A 377 -0.88 27.04 4.06
CA PRO A 377 -0.28 26.90 5.38
C PRO A 377 -1.25 26.34 6.43
N VAL A 378 -2.54 26.33 6.12
CA VAL A 378 -3.61 25.88 7.03
C VAL A 378 -4.19 24.55 6.62
N MET A 379 -4.36 24.28 5.29
CA MET A 379 -5.05 23.08 4.81
C MET A 379 -4.12 21.93 4.49
N ASP A 380 -2.87 22.22 4.04
CA ASP A 380 -1.94 21.23 3.53
C ASP A 380 -0.80 20.78 4.46
N PRO A 381 -0.75 21.09 5.78
CA PRO A 381 0.33 20.57 6.62
C PRO A 381 0.44 19.03 6.59
N PRO A 382 -0.65 18.22 6.54
CA PRO A 382 -0.55 16.76 6.42
C PRO A 382 0.09 16.32 5.11
N THR A 383 -0.33 16.89 3.97
CA THR A 383 0.26 16.62 2.64
C THR A 383 1.72 17.02 2.60
N HIS A 384 2.07 18.20 3.14
CA HIS A 384 3.46 18.65 3.24
C HIS A 384 4.31 17.74 4.12
N CYS A 385 3.76 17.19 5.21
CA CYS A 385 4.43 16.18 6.03
C CYS A 385 4.86 14.97 5.19
N PHE A 386 3.99 14.48 4.31
CA PHE A 386 4.31 13.41 3.38
C PHE A 386 5.42 13.80 2.39
N HIS A 387 5.33 14.98 1.78
CA HIS A 387 6.37 15.46 0.86
C HIS A 387 7.75 15.55 1.53
N ARG A 388 7.82 16.02 2.77
CA ARG A 388 9.06 16.06 3.56
C ARG A 388 9.59 14.67 3.87
N TRP A 389 8.71 13.70 4.14
CA TRP A 389 9.10 12.31 4.34
C TRP A 389 9.76 11.74 3.08
N VAL A 390 9.15 11.92 1.90
CA VAL A 390 9.74 11.49 0.62
C VAL A 390 11.09 12.18 0.39
N ALA A 391 11.15 13.49 0.52
CA ALA A 391 12.37 14.26 0.30
C ALA A 391 13.51 13.80 1.22
N SER A 392 13.24 13.62 2.51
CA SER A 392 14.22 13.15 3.49
C SER A 392 14.72 11.73 3.18
N GLY A 393 13.82 10.82 2.82
CA GLY A 393 14.18 9.45 2.48
C GLY A 393 15.00 9.37 1.19
N MET A 394 14.67 10.18 0.17
CA MET A 394 15.45 10.25 -1.07
C MET A 394 16.83 10.86 -0.87
N LEU A 395 16.97 11.80 0.07
CA LEU A 395 18.27 12.38 0.44
C LEU A 395 19.14 11.36 1.20
N ALA A 396 18.54 10.58 2.12
CA ALA A 396 19.24 9.55 2.89
C ALA A 396 19.68 8.36 2.04
N ALA A 397 18.95 8.06 0.96
CA ALA A 397 19.22 6.94 0.04
C ALA A 397 20.31 7.22 -1.00
N ARG A 398 20.97 8.37 -0.95
CA ARG A 398 22.09 8.68 -1.85
C ARG A 398 23.33 7.85 -1.49
N PRO A 399 24.04 7.27 -2.48
CA PRO A 399 25.29 6.57 -2.26
C PRO A 399 26.39 7.51 -1.77
#